data_63ed5cd19721bec414e80ff55a33f011
#
_entry.id   63ed5cd19721bec414e80ff55a33f011
#
_cell.length_a   1.000
_cell.length_b   1.000
_cell.length_c   1.000
_cell.angle_alpha   90.00
_cell.angle_beta   90.00
_cell.angle_gamma   90.00
#
_symmetry.space_group_name_H-M   'P 1'
#
loop_
_entity.id
_entity.type
_entity.pdbx_description
1 polymer ?
#
loop_
_entity_poly.entity_id
_entity_poly.type
_entity_poly.pdbx_seq_one_letter_code
_entity_poly.pdbx_strand_id
1 'polypeptide(L)'
;LVDGVGILRGIESNIKNIEGEIDCSGPMLTSLDLIIAGFHEPVFPPQDSATHTQAMIAAMASGKVHMISHPGNPKFPVDIPAIAEAAARYQVALEINNSSFVSSRVGSEDNCRAIAAAVRDAGGWVALGSDSHTAFTLGEFTECRKILDAVDFPEERILNVSPRRLL
;
A
#
# COMPACT_ATOMS: atom_id res chain seq x y z
N LEU A 1 15.46 -17.13 -8.63
CA LEU A 1 14.89 -18.14 -7.73
C LEU A 1 15.94 -18.54 -6.70
N VAL A 2 15.59 -18.50 -5.43
CA VAL A 2 16.40 -19.05 -4.34
C VAL A 2 15.58 -20.18 -3.71
N ASP A 3 16.10 -21.40 -3.76
CA ASP A 3 15.42 -22.60 -3.25
C ASP A 3 13.97 -22.78 -3.75
N GLY A 4 13.72 -22.44 -5.01
CA GLY A 4 12.39 -22.52 -5.61
C GLY A 4 11.48 -21.30 -5.32
N VAL A 5 11.91 -20.34 -4.51
CA VAL A 5 11.18 -19.11 -4.21
C VAL A 5 11.58 -18.02 -5.18
N GLY A 6 10.59 -17.39 -5.81
CA GLY A 6 10.79 -16.18 -6.61
C GLY A 6 11.02 -14.96 -5.70
N ILE A 7 12.04 -14.17 -6.01
CA ILE A 7 12.33 -12.93 -5.29
C ILE A 7 12.13 -11.77 -6.26
N LEU A 8 11.27 -10.83 -5.90
CA LEU A 8 11.09 -9.55 -6.59
C LEU A 8 11.92 -8.47 -5.87
N ARG A 9 12.58 -7.64 -6.65
CA ARG A 9 13.31 -6.50 -6.13
C ARG A 9 12.36 -5.31 -6.06
N GLY A 10 12.16 -4.78 -4.89
CA GLY A 10 11.27 -3.64 -4.69
C GLY A 10 11.91 -2.51 -3.94
N ILE A 11 11.24 -1.37 -3.94
CA ILE A 11 11.53 -0.23 -3.09
C ILE A 11 10.23 0.25 -2.44
N GLU A 12 10.30 0.61 -1.18
CA GLU A 12 9.32 1.46 -0.54
C GLU A 12 9.83 2.90 -0.60
N SER A 13 9.26 3.66 -1.51
CA SER A 13 9.65 5.02 -1.85
C SER A 13 8.81 6.03 -1.07
N ASN A 14 9.36 7.21 -0.80
CA ASN A 14 8.62 8.28 -0.15
C ASN A 14 7.86 9.13 -1.17
N ILE A 15 6.60 9.46 -0.91
CA ILE A 15 5.91 10.56 -1.56
C ILE A 15 6.46 11.86 -0.97
N LYS A 16 7.01 12.75 -1.81
CA LYS A 16 7.75 13.95 -1.36
C LYS A 16 6.92 15.21 -1.28
N ASN A 17 5.89 15.32 -2.12
CA ASN A 17 5.13 16.54 -2.30
C ASN A 17 3.70 16.27 -2.77
N ILE A 18 2.90 17.34 -2.87
CA ILE A 18 1.50 17.30 -3.27
C ILE A 18 1.30 16.89 -4.74
N GLU A 19 2.35 17.01 -5.55
CA GLU A 19 2.40 16.58 -6.95
C GLU A 19 2.61 15.06 -7.08
N GLY A 20 2.77 14.35 -5.95
CA GLY A 20 2.94 12.91 -5.92
C GLY A 20 4.31 12.42 -6.40
N GLU A 21 5.31 13.30 -6.42
CA GLU A 21 6.66 12.88 -6.74
C GLU A 21 7.21 11.90 -5.70
N ILE A 22 7.90 10.86 -6.17
CA ILE A 22 8.56 9.88 -5.31
C ILE A 22 10.07 10.07 -5.33
N ASP A 23 10.76 9.60 -4.29
CA ASP A 23 12.23 9.71 -4.18
C ASP A 23 12.98 8.61 -4.94
N CYS A 24 12.27 7.77 -5.70
CA CYS A 24 12.85 6.83 -6.66
C CYS A 24 12.75 7.40 -8.07
N SER A 25 13.85 7.47 -8.80
CA SER A 25 13.89 8.05 -10.14
C SER A 25 14.96 7.44 -11.04
N GLY A 26 14.92 7.79 -12.34
CA GLY A 26 15.92 7.42 -13.33
C GLY A 26 16.07 5.90 -13.51
N PRO A 27 17.33 5.40 -13.65
CA PRO A 27 17.59 3.99 -13.92
C PRO A 27 17.08 3.05 -12.82
N MET A 28 16.90 3.53 -11.59
CA MET A 28 16.38 2.71 -10.49
C MET A 28 14.95 2.25 -10.77
N LEU A 29 14.07 3.14 -11.27
CA LEU A 29 12.69 2.80 -11.63
C LEU A 29 12.60 1.63 -12.62
N THR A 30 13.53 1.58 -13.58
CA THR A 30 13.52 0.55 -14.64
C THR A 30 14.23 -0.75 -14.22
N SER A 31 14.95 -0.74 -13.09
CA SER A 31 15.69 -1.90 -12.59
C SER A 31 14.94 -2.68 -11.50
N LEU A 32 13.85 -2.12 -10.98
CA LEU A 32 13.04 -2.71 -9.93
C LEU A 32 11.80 -3.39 -10.49
N ASP A 33 11.42 -4.48 -9.84
CA ASP A 33 10.24 -5.27 -10.21
C ASP A 33 8.96 -4.70 -9.53
N LEU A 34 9.11 -4.05 -8.37
CA LEU A 34 8.00 -3.49 -7.59
C LEU A 34 8.36 -2.12 -7.00
N ILE A 35 7.48 -1.15 -7.20
CA ILE A 35 7.60 0.19 -6.62
C ILE A 35 6.40 0.44 -5.74
N ILE A 36 6.65 0.59 -4.46
CA ILE A 36 5.69 0.93 -3.42
C ILE A 36 5.94 2.37 -3.01
N ALA A 37 4.92 3.15 -2.73
CA ALA A 37 5.07 4.52 -2.29
C ALA A 37 4.17 4.83 -1.09
N GLY A 38 4.66 5.60 -0.14
CA GLY A 38 3.90 6.01 1.03
C GLY A 38 4.41 7.28 1.69
N PHE A 39 3.72 7.69 2.76
CA PHE A 39 4.14 8.83 3.55
C PHE A 39 4.99 8.41 4.73
N HIS A 40 6.13 9.09 4.87
CA HIS A 40 7.02 8.96 6.02
C HIS A 40 7.35 10.35 6.56
N GLU A 41 7.14 10.54 7.85
CA GLU A 41 7.21 11.83 8.54
C GLU A 41 8.49 12.64 8.28
N PRO A 42 9.70 12.03 8.16
CA PRO A 42 10.91 12.78 7.87
C PRO A 42 10.94 13.42 6.47
N VAL A 43 10.15 12.90 5.52
CA VAL A 43 10.14 13.38 4.12
C VAL A 43 8.89 14.20 3.82
N PHE A 44 7.73 13.74 4.29
CA PHE A 44 6.45 14.42 4.14
C PHE A 44 5.82 14.59 5.53
N PRO A 45 5.98 15.74 6.17
CA PRO A 45 5.37 15.99 7.48
C PRO A 45 3.85 15.84 7.41
N PRO A 46 3.18 15.35 8.49
CA PRO A 46 1.73 15.25 8.54
C PRO A 46 1.04 16.59 8.26
N GLN A 47 -0.01 16.55 7.46
CA GLN A 47 -0.81 17.67 7.00
C GLN A 47 -2.30 17.36 7.13
N ASP A 48 -3.15 18.10 6.43
CA ASP A 48 -4.58 17.80 6.39
C ASP A 48 -4.92 16.66 5.42
N SER A 49 -6.11 16.12 5.58
CA SER A 49 -6.62 15.00 4.76
C SER A 49 -6.66 15.34 3.27
N ALA A 50 -6.99 16.57 2.91
CA ALA A 50 -7.08 16.98 1.51
C ALA A 50 -5.70 16.94 0.83
N THR A 51 -4.67 17.45 1.51
CA THR A 51 -3.28 17.44 1.03
C THR A 51 -2.76 16.02 0.86
N HIS A 52 -2.97 15.14 1.85
CA HIS A 52 -2.53 13.74 1.75
C HIS A 52 -3.25 13.00 0.62
N THR A 53 -4.57 13.19 0.50
CA THR A 53 -5.38 12.58 -0.55
C THR A 53 -4.89 13.00 -1.93
N GLN A 54 -4.68 14.29 -2.13
CA GLN A 54 -4.18 14.82 -3.41
C GLN A 54 -2.81 14.24 -3.77
N ALA A 55 -1.85 14.26 -2.84
CA ALA A 55 -0.50 13.74 -3.07
C ALA A 55 -0.52 12.24 -3.40
N MET A 56 -1.33 11.46 -2.69
CA MET A 56 -1.47 10.02 -2.91
C MET A 56 -2.09 9.71 -4.27
N ILE A 57 -3.16 10.43 -4.65
CA ILE A 57 -3.79 10.29 -5.97
C ILE A 57 -2.83 10.68 -7.09
N ALA A 58 -2.07 11.76 -6.91
CA ALA A 58 -1.05 12.19 -7.88
C ALA A 58 0.06 11.14 -8.06
N ALA A 59 0.51 10.52 -6.96
CA ALA A 59 1.47 9.42 -7.02
C ALA A 59 0.92 8.23 -7.80
N MET A 60 -0.31 7.80 -7.56
CA MET A 60 -0.97 6.74 -8.32
C MET A 60 -1.12 7.09 -9.80
N ALA A 61 -1.51 8.34 -10.11
CA ALA A 61 -1.68 8.82 -11.48
C ALA A 61 -0.38 8.92 -12.28
N SER A 62 0.77 8.93 -11.60
CA SER A 62 2.10 9.04 -12.25
C SER A 62 2.45 7.84 -13.14
N GLY A 63 1.78 6.69 -12.96
CA GLY A 63 2.08 5.43 -13.62
C GLY A 63 3.40 4.77 -13.21
N LYS A 64 4.03 5.27 -12.12
CA LYS A 64 5.30 4.75 -11.62
C LYS A 64 5.13 3.83 -10.40
N VAL A 65 4.00 3.92 -9.72
CA VAL A 65 3.73 3.24 -8.45
C VAL A 65 2.81 2.06 -8.68
N HIS A 66 3.18 0.90 -8.15
CA HIS A 66 2.38 -0.32 -8.22
C HIS A 66 1.50 -0.50 -6.98
N MET A 67 1.92 0.08 -5.85
CA MET A 67 1.23 -0.08 -4.57
C MET A 67 1.44 1.16 -3.70
N ILE A 68 0.40 1.56 -2.96
CA ILE A 68 0.52 2.54 -1.87
C ILE A 68 0.71 1.80 -0.56
N SER A 69 1.80 2.10 0.16
CA SER A 69 2.10 1.50 1.46
C SER A 69 1.27 2.13 2.58
N HIS A 70 0.82 1.29 3.50
CA HIS A 70 0.15 1.61 4.77
C HIS A 70 -0.77 2.85 4.77
N PRO A 71 -1.71 2.99 3.81
CA PRO A 71 -2.56 4.19 3.69
C PRO A 71 -3.53 4.37 4.87
N GLY A 72 -3.66 3.36 5.72
CA GLY A 72 -4.46 3.42 6.95
C GLY A 72 -3.79 4.13 8.14
N ASN A 73 -2.55 4.60 7.98
CA ASN A 73 -1.81 5.27 9.06
C ASN A 73 -2.54 6.54 9.55
N PRO A 74 -2.98 6.61 10.83
CA PRO A 74 -3.76 7.73 11.34
C PRO A 74 -2.99 9.07 11.37
N LYS A 75 -1.67 9.04 11.29
CA LYS A 75 -0.85 10.27 11.17
C LYS A 75 -1.05 10.98 9.84
N PHE A 76 -1.48 10.26 8.81
CA PHE A 76 -1.69 10.77 7.46
C PHE A 76 -3.14 10.53 7.04
N PRO A 77 -4.11 11.24 7.64
CA PRO A 77 -5.52 11.05 7.30
C PRO A 77 -5.75 11.33 5.82
N VAL A 78 -6.63 10.54 5.20
CA VAL A 78 -6.99 10.63 3.78
C VAL A 78 -8.50 10.53 3.59
N ASP A 79 -8.99 10.98 2.45
CA ASP A 79 -10.34 10.68 1.97
C ASP A 79 -10.33 9.24 1.40
N ILE A 80 -10.79 8.29 2.21
CA ILE A 80 -10.74 6.86 1.90
C ILE A 80 -11.51 6.52 0.62
N PRO A 81 -12.75 6.96 0.41
CA PRO A 81 -13.44 6.78 -0.87
C PRO A 81 -12.65 7.28 -2.06
N ALA A 82 -12.10 8.49 -1.98
CA ALA A 82 -11.36 9.10 -3.09
C ALA A 82 -10.09 8.31 -3.45
N ILE A 83 -9.31 7.85 -2.46
CA ILE A 83 -8.12 7.04 -2.74
C ILE A 83 -8.47 5.64 -3.25
N ALA A 84 -9.58 5.04 -2.81
CA ALA A 84 -10.03 3.73 -3.29
C ALA A 84 -10.47 3.78 -4.76
N GLU A 85 -11.23 4.81 -5.15
CA GLU A 85 -11.63 5.05 -6.53
C GLU A 85 -10.41 5.31 -7.43
N ALA A 86 -9.46 6.13 -6.95
CA ALA A 86 -8.21 6.39 -7.67
C ALA A 86 -7.36 5.12 -7.84
N ALA A 87 -7.24 4.31 -6.79
CA ALA A 87 -6.51 3.04 -6.82
C ALA A 87 -7.10 2.08 -7.86
N ALA A 88 -8.43 1.94 -7.90
CA ALA A 88 -9.11 1.14 -8.91
C ALA A 88 -8.90 1.69 -10.34
N ARG A 89 -9.01 3.01 -10.51
CA ARG A 89 -8.84 3.70 -11.80
C ARG A 89 -7.42 3.56 -12.36
N TYR A 90 -6.41 3.72 -11.52
CA TYR A 90 -5.01 3.69 -11.93
C TYR A 90 -4.38 2.29 -11.80
N GLN A 91 -5.16 1.30 -11.36
CA GLN A 91 -4.72 -0.09 -11.15
C GLN A 91 -3.53 -0.19 -10.18
N VAL A 92 -3.55 0.61 -9.14
CA VAL A 92 -2.58 0.60 -8.04
C VAL A 92 -3.22 -0.11 -6.84
N ALA A 93 -2.50 -1.02 -6.21
CA ALA A 93 -3.01 -1.69 -5.01
C ALA A 93 -2.87 -0.79 -3.76
N LEU A 94 -3.82 -0.91 -2.83
CA LEU A 94 -3.66 -0.34 -1.50
C LEU A 94 -3.21 -1.43 -0.51
N GLU A 95 -2.17 -1.14 0.25
CA GLU A 95 -1.63 -2.10 1.21
C GLU A 95 -2.46 -2.17 2.49
N ILE A 96 -2.72 -3.39 2.95
CA ILE A 96 -3.08 -3.69 4.32
C ILE A 96 -1.82 -4.22 5.01
N ASN A 97 -1.24 -3.42 5.89
CA ASN A 97 0.07 -3.67 6.47
C ASN A 97 -0.05 -4.28 7.88
N ASN A 98 0.47 -5.49 8.06
CA ASN A 98 0.34 -6.26 9.31
C ASN A 98 1.04 -5.58 10.49
N SER A 99 2.21 -4.96 10.26
CA SER A 99 2.97 -4.25 11.28
C SER A 99 2.19 -3.05 11.86
N SER A 100 1.28 -2.47 11.07
CA SER A 100 0.42 -1.36 11.51
C SER A 100 -0.51 -1.70 12.66
N PHE A 101 -0.78 -2.97 12.91
CA PHE A 101 -1.68 -3.43 13.98
C PHE A 101 -0.94 -3.84 15.26
N VAL A 102 0.33 -4.23 15.13
CA VAL A 102 1.08 -4.84 16.24
C VAL A 102 2.22 -3.98 16.77
N SER A 103 2.70 -2.98 16.02
CA SER A 103 3.88 -2.22 16.44
C SER A 103 3.93 -0.76 16.00
N SER A 104 3.87 -0.47 14.70
CA SER A 104 4.37 0.82 14.19
C SER A 104 3.33 1.92 14.04
N ARG A 105 2.06 1.58 13.79
CA ARG A 105 1.00 2.55 13.42
C ARG A 105 -0.29 2.25 14.17
N VAL A 106 -0.19 2.19 15.51
CA VAL A 106 -1.33 1.90 16.40
C VAL A 106 -2.50 2.84 16.10
N GLY A 107 -3.71 2.27 15.98
CA GLY A 107 -4.92 3.00 15.60
C GLY A 107 -5.24 2.94 14.10
N SER A 108 -4.48 2.18 13.31
CA SER A 108 -4.76 1.97 11.88
C SER A 108 -5.91 1.02 11.59
N GLU A 109 -6.40 0.24 12.56
CA GLU A 109 -7.31 -0.88 12.32
C GLU A 109 -8.62 -0.45 11.65
N ASP A 110 -9.29 0.57 12.20
CA ASP A 110 -10.55 1.06 11.65
C ASP A 110 -10.36 1.67 10.25
N ASN A 111 -9.26 2.41 10.04
CA ASN A 111 -8.93 2.96 8.73
C ASN A 111 -8.66 1.83 7.71
N CYS A 112 -7.90 0.81 8.08
CA CYS A 112 -7.60 -0.32 7.19
C CYS A 112 -8.88 -1.10 6.84
N ARG A 113 -9.81 -1.26 7.78
CA ARG A 113 -11.12 -1.87 7.53
C ARG A 113 -11.95 -1.02 6.55
N ALA A 114 -11.99 0.29 6.76
CA ALA A 114 -12.68 1.20 5.87
C ALA A 114 -12.06 1.24 4.46
N ILE A 115 -10.72 1.21 4.37
CA ILE A 115 -9.99 1.12 3.10
C ILE A 115 -10.32 -0.18 2.38
N ALA A 116 -10.25 -1.32 3.07
CA ALA A 116 -10.56 -2.62 2.46
C ALA A 116 -11.99 -2.65 1.91
N ALA A 117 -12.96 -2.14 2.67
CA ALA A 117 -14.35 -2.04 2.21
C ALA A 117 -14.49 -1.12 0.99
N ALA A 118 -13.89 0.08 1.01
CA ALA A 118 -13.96 1.03 -0.09
C ALA A 118 -13.28 0.48 -1.37
N VAL A 119 -12.12 -0.17 -1.24
CA VAL A 119 -11.41 -0.82 -2.36
C VAL A 119 -12.24 -1.96 -2.94
N ARG A 120 -12.87 -2.78 -2.09
CA ARG A 120 -13.80 -3.83 -2.52
C ARG A 120 -14.92 -3.23 -3.38
N ASP A 121 -15.56 -2.18 -2.90
CA ASP A 121 -16.70 -1.55 -3.54
C ASP A 121 -16.31 -0.83 -4.84
N ALA A 122 -15.13 -0.23 -4.89
CA ALA A 122 -14.55 0.38 -6.08
C ALA A 122 -14.03 -0.64 -7.12
N GLY A 123 -13.97 -1.93 -6.79
CA GLY A 123 -13.42 -2.96 -7.69
C GLY A 123 -11.90 -2.98 -7.78
N GLY A 124 -11.22 -2.35 -6.84
CA GLY A 124 -9.76 -2.25 -6.79
C GLY A 124 -9.06 -3.49 -6.20
N TRP A 125 -7.76 -3.38 -6.00
CA TRP A 125 -6.87 -4.41 -5.49
C TRP A 125 -6.29 -4.04 -4.13
N VAL A 126 -6.10 -5.04 -3.28
CA VAL A 126 -5.29 -4.91 -2.07
C VAL A 126 -4.04 -5.78 -2.15
N ALA A 127 -3.01 -5.39 -1.41
CA ALA A 127 -1.85 -6.22 -1.14
C ALA A 127 -1.65 -6.33 0.37
N LEU A 128 -1.12 -7.47 0.82
CA LEU A 128 -0.77 -7.68 2.22
C LEU A 128 0.73 -7.47 2.39
N GLY A 129 1.11 -6.60 3.32
CA GLY A 129 2.49 -6.36 3.71
C GLY A 129 2.74 -6.87 5.12
N SER A 130 3.80 -7.66 5.34
CA SER A 130 4.26 -8.00 6.69
C SER A 130 5.10 -6.89 7.31
N ASP A 131 5.70 -6.05 6.48
CA ASP A 131 6.64 -4.99 6.89
C ASP A 131 7.73 -5.54 7.83
N SER A 132 8.22 -6.73 7.44
CA SER A 132 9.10 -7.51 8.29
C SER A 132 10.53 -6.99 8.23
N HIS A 133 11.11 -6.74 9.41
CA HIS A 133 12.51 -6.38 9.59
C HIS A 133 13.35 -7.54 10.16
N THR A 134 12.72 -8.73 10.30
CA THR A 134 13.36 -9.95 10.80
C THR A 134 12.84 -11.18 10.07
N ALA A 135 13.64 -12.25 10.02
CA ALA A 135 13.19 -13.50 9.41
C ALA A 135 11.96 -14.13 10.09
N PHE A 136 11.71 -13.79 11.36
CA PHE A 136 10.64 -14.39 12.16
C PHE A 136 9.25 -13.86 11.86
N THR A 137 9.16 -12.67 11.29
CA THR A 137 7.87 -12.02 10.96
C THR A 137 7.63 -11.94 9.45
N LEU A 138 8.53 -12.53 8.66
CA LEU A 138 8.40 -12.56 7.21
C LEU A 138 7.16 -13.36 6.79
N GLY A 139 6.27 -12.71 6.04
CA GLY A 139 5.03 -13.33 5.58
C GLY A 139 3.95 -13.47 6.66
N GLU A 140 4.09 -12.77 7.79
CA GLU A 140 3.05 -12.72 8.83
C GLU A 140 1.92 -11.78 8.39
N PHE A 141 0.74 -12.34 8.13
CA PHE A 141 -0.43 -11.63 7.61
C PHE A 141 -1.71 -11.88 8.44
N THR A 142 -1.56 -12.39 9.66
CA THR A 142 -2.71 -12.80 10.49
C THR A 142 -3.69 -11.65 10.72
N GLU A 143 -3.20 -10.47 11.06
CA GLU A 143 -4.07 -9.31 11.31
C GLU A 143 -4.66 -8.76 10.01
N CYS A 144 -3.89 -8.74 8.91
CA CYS A 144 -4.40 -8.36 7.60
C CYS A 144 -5.60 -9.23 7.18
N ARG A 145 -5.49 -10.55 7.36
CA ARG A 145 -6.58 -11.47 7.01
C ARG A 145 -7.85 -11.20 7.81
N LYS A 146 -7.75 -10.94 9.10
CA LYS A 146 -8.91 -10.57 9.94
C LYS A 146 -9.64 -9.33 9.40
N ILE A 147 -8.87 -8.34 8.92
CA ILE A 147 -9.44 -7.12 8.31
C ILE A 147 -10.20 -7.46 7.03
N LEU A 148 -9.60 -8.27 6.14
CA LEU A 148 -10.23 -8.63 4.87
C LEU A 148 -11.46 -9.52 5.06
N ASP A 149 -11.38 -10.49 5.97
CA ASP A 149 -12.50 -11.38 6.32
C ASP A 149 -13.69 -10.57 6.90
N ALA A 150 -13.40 -9.56 7.73
CA ALA A 150 -14.43 -8.71 8.35
C ALA A 150 -15.23 -7.86 7.36
N VAL A 151 -14.72 -7.69 6.13
CA VAL A 151 -15.39 -6.94 5.07
C VAL A 151 -15.74 -7.79 3.86
N ASP A 152 -15.66 -9.11 3.96
CA ASP A 152 -15.90 -10.05 2.85
C ASP A 152 -15.13 -9.66 1.58
N PHE A 153 -13.82 -9.35 1.73
CA PHE A 153 -13.00 -8.94 0.59
C PHE A 153 -12.73 -10.13 -0.35
N PRO A 154 -12.97 -10.00 -1.68
CA PRO A 154 -12.82 -11.09 -2.62
C PRO A 154 -11.35 -11.51 -2.79
N GLU A 155 -11.06 -12.79 -2.57
CA GLU A 155 -9.70 -13.35 -2.58
C GLU A 155 -9.01 -13.14 -3.94
N GLU A 156 -9.75 -13.19 -5.03
CA GLU A 156 -9.23 -12.96 -6.38
C GLU A 156 -8.68 -11.55 -6.60
N ARG A 157 -8.96 -10.60 -5.72
CA ARG A 157 -8.44 -9.22 -5.76
C ARG A 157 -7.37 -8.93 -4.70
N ILE A 158 -6.84 -9.97 -4.08
CA ILE A 158 -5.65 -9.90 -3.22
C ILE A 158 -4.43 -10.25 -4.06
N LEU A 159 -3.47 -9.35 -4.20
CA LEU A 159 -2.28 -9.56 -5.04
C LEU A 159 -1.43 -10.74 -4.58
N ASN A 160 -1.35 -10.98 -3.27
CA ASN A 160 -0.52 -12.01 -2.66
C ASN A 160 -0.97 -13.45 -2.98
N VAL A 161 -2.19 -13.65 -3.46
CA VAL A 161 -2.73 -14.99 -3.72
C VAL A 161 -2.04 -15.68 -4.91
N SER A 162 -1.48 -14.90 -5.85
CA SER A 162 -0.81 -15.48 -7.02
C SER A 162 0.36 -14.62 -7.48
N PRO A 163 1.57 -15.22 -7.68
CA PRO A 163 2.71 -14.50 -8.24
C PRO A 163 2.43 -13.87 -9.61
N ARG A 164 1.52 -14.46 -10.40
CA ARG A 164 1.13 -13.93 -11.73
C ARG A 164 0.40 -12.59 -11.67
N ARG A 165 -0.05 -12.17 -10.48
CA ARG A 165 -0.73 -10.88 -10.28
C ARG A 165 0.25 -9.78 -9.93
N LEU A 166 1.48 -10.15 -9.54
CA LEU A 166 2.56 -9.22 -9.21
C LEU A 166 3.52 -8.98 -10.38
N LEU A 167 3.43 -9.79 -11.42
CA LEU A 167 4.25 -9.78 -12.64
C LEU A 167 3.38 -9.47 -13.87
#